data_6e660a57e10b9fbeb3cef62359e32045
#
_entry.id   6e660a57e10b9fbeb3cef62359e32045
#
_cell.length_a   1.000
_cell.length_b   1.000
_cell.length_c   1.000
_cell.angle_alpha   90.00
_cell.angle_beta   90.00
_cell.angle_gamma   90.00
#
_symmetry.space_group_name_H-M   'P 1'
#
loop_
_entity.id
_entity.type
_entity.pdbx_description
1 polymer ?
#
loop_
_entity_poly.entity_id
_entity_poly.type
_entity_poly.pdbx_seq_one_letter_code
_entity_poly.pdbx_strand_id
1 'polypeptide(L)'
;MSRLRLKYVHSFVDHDGRPRHYFRRKGYKPTSLSGVYGSEEFMAAYHVALDAVSLPIEIGAKKRSSPGSLSAAIAAYYGSLEFRVLTGGTPAKRRAILETFRDQHGDKPVRLLPRLFITCELAKMKPHSARNWLKAVRALMQFCVAHEMIAADPTLGIKTKVPKSDGHHTWTDDEIREFSEFHPLGTKAHLALALGLYTVQRRGDVVRMGRQHIRDGVLHVTQEKTRKSLALPVRPELRAAIDATPIGHLTFLVTKTGKSYGANDFSEQFRKWCDDARLPRRCTFHGLRKAGCRRLAEAGCSANEIAAWSGQSLREVERYTRAADQARLARNALARAAMVKKGAA
;
A
#
# COMPACT_ATOMS: atom_id res chain seq x y z
N MET A 1 25.84 40.33 -10.72
CA MET A 1 26.81 39.36 -11.30
C MET A 1 26.06 38.11 -11.72
N SER A 2 26.05 37.79 -13.03
CA SER A 2 25.38 36.61 -13.56
C SER A 2 26.11 35.36 -13.08
N ARG A 3 25.43 34.46 -12.33
CA ARG A 3 26.01 33.17 -11.94
C ARG A 3 26.15 32.27 -13.17
N LEU A 4 27.39 31.97 -13.56
CA LEU A 4 27.68 30.99 -14.61
C LEU A 4 27.07 29.65 -14.26
N ARG A 5 26.06 29.19 -15.03
CA ARG A 5 25.37 27.94 -14.79
C ARG A 5 25.91 26.88 -15.75
N LEU A 6 26.81 26.02 -15.26
CA LEU A 6 27.41 24.96 -16.05
C LEU A 6 26.44 23.76 -16.15
N LYS A 7 26.35 23.20 -17.36
CA LYS A 7 25.49 22.01 -17.59
C LYS A 7 26.04 20.79 -16.84
N TYR A 8 25.11 19.96 -16.32
CA TYR A 8 25.44 18.70 -15.63
C TYR A 8 26.20 18.85 -14.30
N VAL A 9 26.37 20.06 -13.76
CA VAL A 9 26.97 20.29 -12.45
C VAL A 9 25.88 20.29 -11.37
N HIS A 10 26.02 19.40 -10.39
CA HIS A 10 25.19 19.32 -9.20
C HIS A 10 26.01 19.75 -7.99
N SER A 11 25.57 20.79 -7.31
CA SER A 11 26.23 21.34 -6.13
C SER A 11 25.35 21.14 -4.90
N PHE A 12 25.96 20.73 -3.79
CA PHE A 12 25.30 20.65 -2.47
C PHE A 12 26.33 20.92 -1.38
N VAL A 13 25.86 21.17 -0.18
CA VAL A 13 26.71 21.34 1.01
C VAL A 13 26.69 20.03 1.77
N ASP A 14 27.86 19.48 2.12
CA ASP A 14 27.97 18.27 2.90
C ASP A 14 27.64 18.50 4.40
N HIS A 15 27.67 17.44 5.20
CA HIS A 15 27.34 17.53 6.63
C HIS A 15 28.35 18.38 7.43
N ASP A 16 29.55 18.61 6.90
CA ASP A 16 30.60 19.46 7.49
C ASP A 16 30.49 20.93 7.03
N GLY A 17 29.43 21.29 6.29
CA GLY A 17 29.23 22.65 5.77
C GLY A 17 30.07 22.97 4.52
N ARG A 18 30.74 21.98 3.89
CA ARG A 18 31.59 22.20 2.73
C ARG A 18 30.82 22.05 1.42
N PRO A 19 30.99 22.97 0.45
CA PRO A 19 30.36 22.82 -0.85
C PRO A 19 31.02 21.67 -1.63
N ARG A 20 30.18 20.80 -2.17
CA ARG A 20 30.60 19.69 -3.04
C ARG A 20 29.97 19.85 -4.41
N HIS A 21 30.73 19.55 -5.42
CA HIS A 21 30.34 19.66 -6.81
C HIS A 21 30.56 18.33 -7.52
N TYR A 22 29.56 17.87 -8.28
CA TYR A 22 29.66 16.64 -9.07
C TYR A 22 29.18 16.89 -10.48
N PHE A 23 29.90 16.34 -11.45
CA PHE A 23 29.41 16.20 -12.81
C PHE A 23 28.51 14.98 -12.91
N ARG A 24 27.25 15.18 -13.28
CA ARG A 24 26.25 14.11 -13.43
C ARG A 24 25.55 14.24 -14.77
N ARG A 25 25.92 13.40 -15.72
CA ARG A 25 25.32 13.28 -17.05
C ARG A 25 24.86 11.85 -17.27
N LYS A 26 23.66 11.65 -17.83
CA LYS A 26 23.14 10.31 -18.12
C LYS A 26 24.07 9.58 -19.09
N GLY A 27 24.50 8.36 -18.73
CA GLY A 27 25.47 7.57 -19.50
C GLY A 27 26.94 7.87 -19.20
N TYR A 28 27.24 8.67 -18.17
CA TYR A 28 28.60 8.97 -17.73
C TYR A 28 28.79 8.62 -16.26
N LYS A 29 30.04 8.28 -15.89
CA LYS A 29 30.37 8.04 -14.48
C LYS A 29 30.25 9.36 -13.72
N PRO A 30 29.50 9.43 -12.60
CA PRO A 30 29.49 10.62 -11.76
C PRO A 30 30.91 10.95 -11.29
N THR A 31 31.39 12.15 -11.58
CA THR A 31 32.75 12.57 -11.28
C THR A 31 32.72 13.74 -10.30
N SER A 32 33.53 13.70 -9.24
CA SER A 32 33.73 14.84 -8.33
C SER A 32 34.51 15.93 -9.04
N LEU A 33 34.06 17.17 -8.90
CA LEU A 33 34.74 18.34 -9.42
C LEU A 33 35.45 19.05 -8.25
N SER A 34 36.78 19.00 -8.25
CA SER A 34 37.60 19.65 -7.23
C SER A 34 37.71 21.15 -7.48
N GLY A 35 38.06 21.92 -6.43
CA GLY A 35 38.23 23.36 -6.49
C GLY A 35 36.94 24.17 -6.22
N VAL A 36 37.11 25.49 -6.12
CA VAL A 36 35.99 26.43 -5.96
C VAL A 36 35.27 26.56 -7.29
N TYR A 37 33.93 26.59 -7.24
CA TYR A 37 33.08 26.68 -8.43
C TYR A 37 33.53 27.80 -9.37
N GLY A 38 33.91 27.44 -10.59
CA GLY A 38 34.42 28.37 -11.62
C GLY A 38 35.91 28.70 -11.52
N SER A 39 36.66 28.12 -10.57
CA SER A 39 38.15 28.23 -10.56
C SER A 39 38.75 27.47 -11.73
N GLU A 40 40.02 27.79 -12.05
CA GLU A 40 40.75 27.12 -13.12
C GLU A 40 40.83 25.59 -12.93
N GLU A 41 41.12 25.16 -11.70
CA GLU A 41 41.09 23.73 -11.31
C GLU A 41 39.74 23.10 -11.52
N PHE A 42 38.66 23.77 -11.08
CA PHE A 42 37.29 23.30 -11.27
C PHE A 42 36.91 23.18 -12.74
N MET A 43 37.27 24.19 -13.55
CA MET A 43 36.99 24.21 -14.98
C MET A 43 37.79 23.14 -15.73
N ALA A 44 39.05 22.89 -15.36
CA ALA A 44 39.84 21.80 -15.91
C ALA A 44 39.19 20.44 -15.63
N ALA A 45 38.77 20.17 -14.36
CA ALA A 45 38.04 18.95 -13.98
C ALA A 45 36.69 18.83 -14.71
N TYR A 46 35.97 19.94 -14.90
CA TYR A 46 34.74 19.99 -15.64
C TYR A 46 34.90 19.62 -17.12
N HIS A 47 35.92 20.18 -17.79
CA HIS A 47 36.22 19.87 -19.21
C HIS A 47 36.62 18.41 -19.38
N VAL A 48 37.49 17.87 -18.51
CA VAL A 48 37.83 16.44 -18.51
C VAL A 48 36.57 15.56 -18.35
N ALA A 49 35.65 15.93 -17.46
CA ALA A 49 34.39 15.19 -17.26
C ALA A 49 33.42 15.35 -18.45
N LEU A 50 33.46 16.48 -19.15
CA LEU A 50 32.62 16.76 -20.31
C LEU A 50 33.09 15.96 -21.54
N ASP A 51 34.42 15.86 -21.75
CA ASP A 51 35.08 15.17 -22.85
C ASP A 51 35.23 13.67 -22.58
N ALA A 52 34.93 13.21 -21.36
CA ALA A 52 34.96 11.79 -21.04
C ALA A 52 34.05 11.00 -22.00
N VAL A 53 34.57 9.87 -22.49
CA VAL A 53 33.81 8.95 -23.33
C VAL A 53 32.62 8.46 -22.54
N SER A 54 31.43 8.54 -23.12
CA SER A 54 30.22 7.93 -22.52
C SER A 54 30.51 6.49 -22.21
N LEU A 55 30.27 6.08 -20.95
CA LEU A 55 30.27 4.66 -20.67
C LEU A 55 29.35 4.00 -21.69
N PRO A 56 29.79 2.92 -22.37
CA PRO A 56 28.88 2.15 -23.18
C PRO A 56 27.65 1.93 -22.32
N ILE A 57 26.49 2.41 -22.76
CA ILE A 57 25.26 2.09 -22.09
C ILE A 57 25.19 0.59 -22.26
N GLU A 58 25.60 -0.16 -21.23
CA GLU A 58 25.30 -1.57 -21.11
C GLU A 58 23.79 -1.67 -20.97
N ILE A 59 23.08 -1.45 -22.09
CA ILE A 59 21.66 -1.71 -22.21
C ILE A 59 21.53 -3.21 -22.00
N GLY A 60 21.40 -3.60 -20.74
CA GLY A 60 21.11 -4.97 -20.34
C GLY A 60 22.20 -6.03 -20.56
N ALA A 61 23.47 -5.66 -20.84
CA ALA A 61 24.54 -6.64 -21.09
C ALA A 61 24.83 -7.54 -19.88
N LYS A 62 24.71 -7.06 -18.64
CA LYS A 62 24.76 -7.89 -17.42
C LYS A 62 23.53 -8.77 -17.18
N LYS A 63 22.46 -8.64 -17.98
CA LYS A 63 21.19 -9.36 -17.82
C LYS A 63 20.66 -9.96 -19.12
N ARG A 64 21.53 -10.24 -20.10
CA ARG A 64 21.14 -11.13 -21.18
C ARG A 64 20.94 -12.53 -20.59
N SER A 65 19.67 -12.83 -20.34
CA SER A 65 19.28 -14.14 -19.83
C SER A 65 19.56 -15.19 -20.90
N SER A 66 20.36 -16.20 -20.58
CA SER A 66 20.57 -17.35 -21.47
C SER A 66 19.22 -17.98 -21.82
N PRO A 67 18.96 -18.36 -23.07
CA PRO A 67 17.75 -19.06 -23.46
C PRO A 67 17.49 -20.27 -22.54
N GLY A 68 16.24 -20.46 -22.12
CA GLY A 68 15.86 -21.54 -21.20
C GLY A 68 16.20 -21.31 -19.72
N SER A 69 16.86 -20.21 -19.37
CA SER A 69 17.12 -19.86 -17.97
C SER A 69 15.86 -19.33 -17.26
N LEU A 70 15.87 -19.37 -15.92
CA LEU A 70 14.82 -18.75 -15.10
C LEU A 70 14.70 -17.23 -15.38
N SER A 71 15.83 -16.56 -15.61
CA SER A 71 15.84 -15.14 -16.01
C SER A 71 15.09 -14.89 -17.32
N ALA A 72 15.28 -15.77 -18.31
CA ALA A 72 14.57 -15.67 -19.59
C ALA A 72 13.06 -15.89 -19.43
N ALA A 73 12.68 -16.89 -18.63
CA ALA A 73 11.28 -17.18 -18.33
C ALA A 73 10.60 -16.03 -17.59
N ILE A 74 11.25 -15.40 -16.61
CA ILE A 74 10.73 -14.24 -15.89
C ILE A 74 10.56 -13.04 -16.84
N ALA A 75 11.53 -12.78 -17.71
CA ALA A 75 11.46 -11.69 -18.67
C ALA A 75 10.29 -11.89 -19.66
N ALA A 76 10.12 -13.11 -20.18
CA ALA A 76 9.00 -13.48 -21.05
C ALA A 76 7.66 -13.31 -20.31
N TYR A 77 7.57 -13.76 -19.06
CA TYR A 77 6.37 -13.61 -18.25
C TYR A 77 5.98 -12.14 -18.05
N TYR A 78 6.93 -11.23 -17.85
CA TYR A 78 6.62 -9.80 -17.72
C TYR A 78 6.07 -9.16 -19.01
N GLY A 79 6.44 -9.70 -20.16
CA GLY A 79 5.92 -9.31 -21.48
C GLY A 79 4.56 -9.93 -21.81
N SER A 80 4.11 -10.93 -21.07
CA SER A 80 2.90 -11.71 -21.36
C SER A 80 1.60 -10.97 -21.04
N LEU A 81 0.50 -11.44 -21.61
CA LEU A 81 -0.84 -10.92 -21.31
C LEU A 81 -1.22 -11.21 -19.87
N GLU A 82 -0.88 -12.38 -19.34
CA GLU A 82 -1.18 -12.83 -17.99
C GLU A 82 -0.57 -11.92 -16.92
N PHE A 83 0.58 -11.32 -17.22
CA PHE A 83 1.18 -10.34 -16.31
C PHE A 83 0.59 -8.93 -16.50
N ARG A 84 0.33 -8.52 -17.75
CA ARG A 84 -0.18 -7.18 -18.08
C ARG A 84 -1.61 -6.92 -17.59
N VAL A 85 -2.43 -7.95 -17.50
CA VAL A 85 -3.81 -7.83 -16.98
C VAL A 85 -3.88 -7.71 -15.45
N LEU A 86 -2.75 -7.89 -14.75
CA LEU A 86 -2.71 -7.72 -13.29
C LEU A 86 -2.92 -6.25 -12.93
N THR A 87 -3.75 -6.01 -11.91
CA THR A 87 -4.13 -4.66 -11.49
C THR A 87 -3.72 -4.35 -10.04
N GLY A 88 -3.77 -3.07 -9.69
CA GLY A 88 -3.46 -2.57 -8.35
C GLY A 88 -2.00 -2.83 -7.95
N GLY A 89 -1.78 -3.18 -6.69
CA GLY A 89 -0.43 -3.47 -6.17
C GLY A 89 0.10 -4.88 -6.50
N THR A 90 -0.66 -5.71 -7.22
CA THR A 90 -0.27 -7.09 -7.53
C THR A 90 0.94 -7.18 -8.46
N PRO A 91 1.01 -6.40 -9.57
CA PRO A 91 2.18 -6.45 -10.46
C PRO A 91 3.47 -6.08 -9.74
N ALA A 92 3.47 -4.98 -8.98
CA ALA A 92 4.65 -4.52 -8.27
C ALA A 92 5.15 -5.53 -7.23
N LYS A 93 4.24 -6.11 -6.42
CA LYS A 93 4.59 -7.14 -5.44
C LYS A 93 5.10 -8.42 -6.09
N ARG A 94 4.45 -8.87 -7.18
CA ARG A 94 4.87 -10.06 -7.90
C ARG A 94 6.23 -9.84 -8.55
N ARG A 95 6.46 -8.67 -9.15
CA ARG A 95 7.75 -8.30 -9.71
C ARG A 95 8.84 -8.31 -8.64
N ALA A 96 8.65 -7.66 -7.49
CA ALA A 96 9.63 -7.63 -6.41
C ALA A 96 10.03 -9.04 -5.94
N ILE A 97 9.07 -9.96 -5.80
CA ILE A 97 9.34 -11.35 -5.43
C ILE A 97 10.13 -12.07 -6.54
N LEU A 98 9.70 -11.93 -7.79
CA LEU A 98 10.35 -12.62 -8.91
C LEU A 98 11.74 -12.04 -9.23
N GLU A 99 11.98 -10.73 -9.03
CA GLU A 99 13.32 -10.16 -9.18
C GLU A 99 14.27 -10.69 -8.11
N THR A 100 13.84 -10.77 -6.83
CA THR A 100 14.65 -11.42 -5.79
C THR A 100 14.97 -12.88 -6.15
N PHE A 101 14.00 -13.61 -6.67
CA PHE A 101 14.17 -14.99 -7.12
C PHE A 101 15.12 -15.08 -8.33
N ARG A 102 15.02 -14.12 -9.24
CA ARG A 102 15.91 -13.98 -10.40
C ARG A 102 17.35 -13.66 -10.00
N ASP A 103 17.55 -12.76 -9.05
CA ASP A 103 18.89 -12.38 -8.61
C ASP A 103 19.63 -13.56 -7.95
N GLN A 104 18.90 -14.45 -7.27
CA GLN A 104 19.47 -15.61 -6.58
C GLN A 104 19.65 -16.83 -7.49
N HIS A 105 18.78 -17.03 -8.48
CA HIS A 105 18.68 -18.30 -9.22
C HIS A 105 18.49 -18.12 -10.73
N GLY A 106 18.66 -16.90 -11.26
CA GLY A 106 18.32 -16.52 -12.63
C GLY A 106 19.02 -17.34 -13.71
N ASP A 107 20.22 -17.80 -13.46
CA ASP A 107 21.03 -18.56 -14.41
C ASP A 107 20.61 -20.03 -14.52
N LYS A 108 19.82 -20.53 -13.57
CA LYS A 108 19.39 -21.94 -13.57
C LYS A 108 18.40 -22.21 -14.69
N PRO A 109 18.52 -23.39 -15.38
CA PRO A 109 17.54 -23.79 -16.38
C PRO A 109 16.16 -23.98 -15.76
N VAL A 110 15.15 -23.28 -16.26
CA VAL A 110 13.79 -23.32 -15.71
C VAL A 110 13.20 -24.74 -15.76
N ARG A 111 13.52 -25.52 -16.81
CA ARG A 111 13.07 -26.90 -16.98
C ARG A 111 13.59 -27.89 -15.93
N LEU A 112 14.68 -27.52 -15.23
CA LEU A 112 15.32 -28.38 -14.24
C LEU A 112 15.01 -27.93 -12.80
N LEU A 113 14.06 -27.04 -12.59
CA LEU A 113 13.66 -26.64 -11.21
C LEU A 113 12.85 -27.76 -10.56
N PRO A 114 13.44 -28.52 -9.61
CA PRO A 114 12.73 -29.62 -9.00
C PRO A 114 11.77 -29.13 -7.92
N ARG A 115 10.72 -29.91 -7.66
CA ARG A 115 9.77 -29.65 -6.57
C ARG A 115 10.48 -29.50 -5.21
N LEU A 116 11.52 -30.31 -4.95
CA LEU A 116 12.31 -30.24 -3.71
C LEU A 116 12.94 -28.86 -3.54
N PHE A 117 13.48 -28.27 -4.58
CA PHE A 117 14.03 -26.90 -4.53
C PHE A 117 12.98 -25.89 -4.05
N ILE A 118 11.77 -25.94 -4.64
CA ILE A 118 10.66 -25.04 -4.25
C ILE A 118 10.31 -25.21 -2.77
N THR A 119 10.23 -26.45 -2.28
CA THR A 119 9.93 -26.73 -0.87
C THR A 119 11.03 -26.27 0.08
N CYS A 120 12.30 -26.43 -0.30
CA CYS A 120 13.44 -25.93 0.47
C CYS A 120 13.45 -24.40 0.57
N GLU A 121 13.15 -23.70 -0.52
CA GLU A 121 13.04 -22.22 -0.49
C GLU A 121 11.89 -21.75 0.41
N LEU A 122 10.74 -22.43 0.35
CA LEU A 122 9.60 -22.12 1.21
C LEU A 122 9.92 -22.32 2.70
N ALA A 123 10.69 -23.34 3.04
CA ALA A 123 11.07 -23.65 4.43
C ALA A 123 11.94 -22.55 5.07
N LYS A 124 12.67 -21.78 4.29
CA LYS A 124 13.49 -20.66 4.76
C LYS A 124 12.67 -19.40 5.11
N MET A 125 11.40 -19.36 4.72
CA MET A 125 10.59 -18.14 4.76
C MET A 125 9.58 -18.15 5.91
N LYS A 126 9.25 -16.95 6.41
CA LYS A 126 8.10 -16.77 7.32
C LYS A 126 6.80 -17.16 6.61
N PRO A 127 5.80 -17.72 7.30
CA PRO A 127 4.59 -18.31 6.69
C PRO A 127 3.86 -17.41 5.69
N HIS A 128 3.68 -16.12 6.02
CA HIS A 128 3.03 -15.16 5.11
C HIS A 128 3.88 -14.86 3.87
N SER A 129 5.20 -14.73 4.04
CA SER A 129 6.15 -14.52 2.95
C SER A 129 6.19 -15.74 2.03
N ALA A 130 6.26 -16.95 2.59
CA ALA A 130 6.20 -18.21 1.87
C ALA A 130 4.94 -18.32 1.00
N ARG A 131 3.78 -17.99 1.56
CA ARG A 131 2.51 -17.98 0.81
C ARG A 131 2.53 -17.01 -0.38
N ASN A 132 3.05 -15.81 -0.17
CA ASN A 132 3.11 -14.79 -1.23
C ASN A 132 4.14 -15.16 -2.30
N TRP A 133 5.29 -15.67 -1.89
CA TRP A 133 6.32 -16.18 -2.78
C TRP A 133 5.79 -17.35 -3.64
N LEU A 134 5.17 -18.34 -3.01
CA LEU A 134 4.58 -19.48 -3.73
C LEU A 134 3.52 -19.03 -4.75
N LYS A 135 2.69 -18.03 -4.43
CA LYS A 135 1.72 -17.47 -5.38
C LYS A 135 2.39 -16.84 -6.60
N ALA A 136 3.49 -16.12 -6.40
CA ALA A 136 4.22 -15.48 -7.49
C ALA A 136 4.92 -16.50 -8.38
N VAL A 137 5.64 -17.46 -7.75
CA VAL A 137 6.36 -18.52 -8.48
C VAL A 137 5.40 -19.47 -9.19
N ARG A 138 4.28 -19.83 -8.54
CA ARG A 138 3.25 -20.65 -9.20
C ARG A 138 2.71 -20.01 -10.45
N ALA A 139 2.42 -18.72 -10.43
CA ALA A 139 1.94 -18.03 -11.63
C ALA A 139 3.01 -18.00 -12.75
N LEU A 140 4.29 -17.89 -12.39
CA LEU A 140 5.39 -18.03 -13.35
C LEU A 140 5.47 -19.46 -13.90
N MET A 141 5.40 -20.50 -13.06
CA MET A 141 5.47 -21.89 -13.51
C MET A 141 4.28 -22.27 -14.39
N GLN A 142 3.08 -21.83 -14.06
CA GLN A 142 1.89 -21.99 -14.90
C GLN A 142 2.06 -21.34 -16.27
N PHE A 143 2.62 -20.13 -16.32
CA PHE A 143 3.00 -19.46 -17.55
C PHE A 143 4.02 -20.32 -18.34
N CYS A 144 5.07 -20.84 -17.66
CA CYS A 144 6.08 -21.68 -18.32
C CYS A 144 5.49 -22.98 -18.89
N VAL A 145 4.52 -23.60 -18.23
CA VAL A 145 3.80 -24.77 -18.75
C VAL A 145 2.96 -24.37 -19.97
N ALA A 146 2.19 -23.31 -19.87
CA ALA A 146 1.32 -22.85 -20.97
C ALA A 146 2.09 -22.47 -22.24
N HIS A 147 3.37 -22.08 -22.09
CA HIS A 147 4.27 -21.74 -23.20
C HIS A 147 5.32 -22.82 -23.48
N GLU A 148 5.08 -24.06 -23.05
CA GLU A 148 5.91 -25.25 -23.31
C GLU A 148 7.39 -25.12 -22.90
N MET A 149 7.69 -24.20 -21.99
CA MET A 149 9.05 -24.03 -21.43
C MET A 149 9.41 -25.14 -20.44
N ILE A 150 8.41 -25.72 -19.78
CA ILE A 150 8.51 -26.85 -18.85
C ILE A 150 7.35 -27.82 -19.09
N ALA A 151 7.60 -29.10 -18.89
CA ALA A 151 6.59 -30.16 -19.11
C ALA A 151 5.53 -30.20 -18.01
N ALA A 152 5.88 -29.85 -16.78
CA ALA A 152 4.97 -29.92 -15.63
C ALA A 152 5.27 -28.80 -14.62
N ASP A 153 4.24 -28.34 -13.91
CA ASP A 153 4.36 -27.32 -12.85
C ASP A 153 4.95 -27.94 -11.57
N PRO A 154 6.21 -27.61 -11.17
CA PRO A 154 6.81 -28.13 -9.95
C PRO A 154 6.13 -27.63 -8.67
N THR A 155 5.26 -26.64 -8.76
CA THR A 155 4.52 -26.08 -7.61
C THR A 155 3.18 -26.79 -7.38
N LEU A 156 2.79 -27.70 -8.26
CA LEU A 156 1.50 -28.40 -8.18
C LEU A 156 1.37 -29.16 -6.85
N GLY A 157 0.24 -28.98 -6.16
CA GLY A 157 -0.02 -29.65 -4.88
C GLY A 157 0.77 -29.11 -3.68
N ILE A 158 1.71 -28.18 -3.84
CA ILE A 158 2.39 -27.52 -2.72
C ILE A 158 1.41 -26.58 -2.02
N LYS A 159 1.27 -26.75 -0.70
CA LYS A 159 0.43 -25.91 0.17
C LYS A 159 1.29 -25.26 1.24
N THR A 160 1.03 -24.00 1.53
CA THR A 160 1.67 -23.29 2.67
C THR A 160 0.65 -23.17 3.80
N LYS A 161 1.05 -23.57 5.00
CA LYS A 161 0.26 -23.35 6.22
C LYS A 161 0.57 -21.94 6.73
N VAL A 162 -0.47 -21.14 6.92
CA VAL A 162 -0.36 -19.83 7.54
C VAL A 162 -1.16 -19.85 8.82
N PRO A 163 -0.61 -19.43 9.95
CA PRO A 163 -1.33 -19.35 11.20
C PRO A 163 -2.62 -18.56 11.03
N LYS A 164 -3.68 -19.00 11.68
CA LYS A 164 -4.91 -18.20 11.78
C LYS A 164 -4.56 -16.91 12.51
N SER A 165 -5.08 -15.81 12.02
CA SER A 165 -4.91 -14.49 12.62
C SER A 165 -6.29 -13.90 12.82
N ASP A 166 -6.52 -13.27 13.96
CA ASP A 166 -7.74 -12.51 14.24
C ASP A 166 -7.88 -11.25 13.38
N GLY A 167 -6.87 -11.03 12.55
CA GLY A 167 -6.79 -9.88 11.67
C GLY A 167 -6.37 -8.61 12.43
N HIS A 168 -6.71 -7.47 11.86
CA HIS A 168 -6.44 -6.20 12.53
C HIS A 168 -7.35 -6.05 13.76
N HIS A 169 -6.82 -5.51 14.85
CA HIS A 169 -7.58 -5.11 16.02
C HIS A 169 -8.70 -4.14 15.62
N THR A 170 -9.91 -4.35 16.14
CA THR A 170 -11.01 -3.40 16.01
C THR A 170 -10.88 -2.38 17.14
N TRP A 171 -10.77 -1.10 16.83
CA TRP A 171 -10.65 -0.08 17.86
C TRP A 171 -11.86 -0.11 18.80
N THR A 172 -11.61 0.01 20.09
CA THR A 172 -12.65 0.21 21.09
C THR A 172 -13.11 1.67 21.09
N ASP A 173 -14.23 1.94 21.74
CA ASP A 173 -14.71 3.32 21.85
C ASP A 173 -13.82 4.15 22.79
N ASP A 174 -13.18 3.53 23.79
CA ASP A 174 -12.19 4.17 24.63
C ASP A 174 -10.94 4.58 23.83
N GLU A 175 -10.38 3.68 23.00
CA GLU A 175 -9.24 4.00 22.14
C GLU A 175 -9.57 5.15 21.14
N ILE A 176 -10.79 5.20 20.63
CA ILE A 176 -11.26 6.30 19.76
C ILE A 176 -11.36 7.60 20.55
N ARG A 177 -11.88 7.55 21.78
CA ARG A 177 -12.01 8.71 22.67
C ARG A 177 -10.63 9.25 23.04
N GLU A 178 -9.71 8.41 23.52
CA GLU A 178 -8.33 8.78 23.88
C GLU A 178 -7.61 9.46 22.71
N PHE A 179 -7.75 8.93 21.50
CA PHE A 179 -7.18 9.54 20.31
C PHE A 179 -7.77 10.91 20.01
N SER A 180 -9.10 11.06 20.16
CA SER A 180 -9.82 12.30 19.87
C SER A 180 -9.55 13.38 20.89
N GLU A 181 -9.38 13.02 22.17
CA GLU A 181 -9.02 13.93 23.26
C GLU A 181 -7.59 14.46 23.07
N PHE A 182 -6.65 13.59 22.73
CA PHE A 182 -5.27 13.99 22.46
C PHE A 182 -5.13 14.83 21.18
N HIS A 183 -5.88 14.49 20.14
CA HIS A 183 -5.91 15.20 18.86
C HIS A 183 -7.24 15.94 18.69
N PRO A 184 -7.34 17.20 19.15
CA PRO A 184 -8.59 17.93 19.11
C PRO A 184 -9.06 18.23 17.68
N LEU A 185 -10.32 18.59 17.56
CA LEU A 185 -10.95 19.03 16.32
C LEU A 185 -10.12 20.15 15.66
N GLY A 186 -9.97 20.11 14.35
CA GLY A 186 -9.11 21.01 13.57
C GLY A 186 -7.70 20.46 13.31
N THR A 187 -7.28 19.37 13.96
CA THR A 187 -6.01 18.72 13.66
C THR A 187 -6.13 17.72 12.49
N LYS A 188 -5.04 17.55 11.73
CA LYS A 188 -4.99 16.52 10.65
C LYS A 188 -5.19 15.10 11.18
N ALA A 189 -4.75 14.83 12.41
CA ALA A 189 -4.94 13.54 13.06
C ALA A 189 -6.42 13.26 13.32
N HIS A 190 -7.15 14.23 13.88
CA HIS A 190 -8.59 14.13 14.10
C HIS A 190 -9.35 13.95 12.79
N LEU A 191 -9.01 14.70 11.74
CA LEU A 191 -9.61 14.56 10.43
C LEU A 191 -9.35 13.15 9.85
N ALA A 192 -8.13 12.61 10.02
CA ALA A 192 -7.80 11.26 9.57
C ALA A 192 -8.63 10.19 10.30
N LEU A 193 -8.80 10.35 11.63
CA LEU A 193 -9.70 9.49 12.42
C LEU A 193 -11.14 9.56 11.89
N ALA A 194 -11.68 10.77 11.72
CA ALA A 194 -13.04 10.98 11.25
C ALA A 194 -13.27 10.38 9.86
N LEU A 195 -12.34 10.61 8.92
CA LEU A 195 -12.40 10.01 7.60
C LEU A 195 -12.38 8.47 7.67
N GLY A 196 -11.48 7.88 8.47
CA GLY A 196 -11.40 6.42 8.62
C GLY A 196 -12.66 5.80 9.21
N LEU A 197 -13.16 6.41 10.29
CA LEU A 197 -14.28 5.91 11.08
C LEU A 197 -15.63 6.08 10.39
N TYR A 198 -15.89 7.28 9.85
CA TYR A 198 -17.22 7.62 9.32
C TYR A 198 -17.40 7.27 7.85
N THR A 199 -16.33 7.26 7.04
CA THR A 199 -16.45 6.77 5.66
C THR A 199 -16.29 5.26 5.56
N VAL A 200 -15.67 4.63 6.56
CA VAL A 200 -15.37 3.18 6.56
C VAL A 200 -14.54 2.76 5.33
N GLN A 201 -13.70 3.65 4.80
CA GLN A 201 -12.93 3.37 3.61
C GLN A 201 -11.49 2.90 3.93
N ARG A 202 -10.84 2.27 2.94
CA ARG A 202 -9.43 1.86 3.07
C ARG A 202 -8.51 3.07 3.05
N ARG A 203 -7.36 2.98 3.72
CA ARG A 203 -6.36 4.06 3.77
C ARG A 203 -6.01 4.62 2.39
N GLY A 204 -5.85 3.75 1.38
CA GLY A 204 -5.53 4.18 0.01
C GLY A 204 -6.66 4.96 -0.66
N ASP A 205 -7.92 4.73 -0.26
CA ASP A 205 -9.06 5.48 -0.74
C ASP A 205 -9.17 6.80 0.01
N VAL A 206 -8.98 6.80 1.35
CA VAL A 206 -9.07 7.98 2.21
C VAL A 206 -8.05 9.06 1.85
N VAL A 207 -6.80 8.71 1.57
CA VAL A 207 -5.76 9.71 1.22
C VAL A 207 -6.03 10.45 -0.10
N ARG A 208 -6.95 9.94 -0.92
CA ARG A 208 -7.37 10.56 -2.18
C ARG A 208 -8.64 11.39 -2.07
N MET A 209 -9.34 11.33 -0.94
CA MET A 209 -10.55 12.12 -0.73
C MET A 209 -10.24 13.60 -0.60
N GLY A 210 -11.11 14.44 -1.14
CA GLY A 210 -11.02 15.90 -1.07
C GLY A 210 -12.39 16.54 -1.26
N ARG A 211 -12.48 17.87 -1.07
CA ARG A 211 -13.74 18.63 -1.14
C ARG A 211 -14.46 18.47 -2.48
N GLN A 212 -13.73 18.30 -3.58
CA GLN A 212 -14.28 18.11 -4.93
C GLN A 212 -15.10 16.81 -5.06
N HIS A 213 -14.95 15.87 -4.15
CA HIS A 213 -15.72 14.64 -4.13
C HIS A 213 -17.03 14.76 -3.33
N ILE A 214 -17.26 15.90 -2.66
CA ILE A 214 -18.51 16.16 -1.93
C ILE A 214 -19.44 17.00 -2.83
N ARG A 215 -20.61 16.46 -3.11
CA ARG A 215 -21.69 17.14 -3.84
C ARG A 215 -23.00 16.93 -3.09
N ASP A 216 -23.74 17.99 -2.84
CA ASP A 216 -25.04 17.95 -2.16
C ASP A 216 -25.02 17.15 -0.84
N GLY A 217 -23.94 17.30 -0.04
CA GLY A 217 -23.78 16.59 1.22
C GLY A 217 -23.39 15.11 1.08
N VAL A 218 -23.12 14.63 -0.12
CA VAL A 218 -22.74 13.25 -0.40
C VAL A 218 -21.28 13.17 -0.88
N LEU A 219 -20.49 12.33 -0.25
CA LEU A 219 -19.10 12.03 -0.64
C LEU A 219 -19.07 10.87 -1.65
N HIS A 220 -18.65 11.17 -2.87
CA HIS A 220 -18.48 10.18 -3.94
C HIS A 220 -17.08 9.59 -3.93
N VAL A 221 -16.98 8.27 -3.78
CA VAL A 221 -15.71 7.55 -3.67
C VAL A 221 -15.68 6.38 -4.65
N THR A 222 -14.64 6.32 -5.50
CA THR A 222 -14.34 5.10 -6.27
C THR A 222 -13.19 4.37 -5.60
N GLN A 223 -13.46 3.17 -5.08
CA GLN A 223 -12.47 2.34 -4.41
C GLN A 223 -11.41 1.84 -5.39
N GLU A 224 -10.13 2.07 -5.09
CA GLU A 224 -9.02 1.64 -5.96
C GLU A 224 -8.97 0.12 -6.15
N LYS A 225 -9.11 -0.63 -5.05
CA LYS A 225 -8.93 -2.10 -5.07
C LYS A 225 -10.07 -2.84 -5.75
N THR A 226 -11.31 -2.35 -5.61
CA THR A 226 -12.51 -3.08 -6.06
C THR A 226 -13.24 -2.39 -7.19
N ARG A 227 -12.81 -1.18 -7.56
CA ARG A 227 -13.41 -0.31 -8.58
C ARG A 227 -14.89 0.03 -8.32
N LYS A 228 -15.39 -0.24 -7.11
CA LYS A 228 -16.75 0.11 -6.72
C LYS A 228 -16.86 1.61 -6.50
N SER A 229 -17.87 2.22 -7.08
CA SER A 229 -18.28 3.60 -6.80
C SER A 229 -19.31 3.60 -5.68
N LEU A 230 -19.10 4.46 -4.70
CA LEU A 230 -19.94 4.62 -3.51
C LEU A 230 -20.36 6.08 -3.39
N ALA A 231 -21.59 6.29 -2.97
CA ALA A 231 -22.15 7.60 -2.59
C ALA A 231 -22.44 7.57 -1.09
N LEU A 232 -21.63 8.26 -0.30
CA LEU A 232 -21.66 8.20 1.17
C LEU A 232 -22.22 9.54 1.70
N PRO A 233 -23.37 9.58 2.35
CA PRO A 233 -23.84 10.76 3.05
C PRO A 233 -22.80 11.24 4.06
N VAL A 234 -22.46 12.52 4.03
CA VAL A 234 -21.47 13.09 4.94
C VAL A 234 -22.14 13.30 6.29
N ARG A 235 -21.72 12.53 7.28
CA ARG A 235 -22.22 12.65 8.65
C ARG A 235 -21.83 14.00 9.27
N PRO A 236 -22.63 14.54 10.20
CA PRO A 236 -22.35 15.82 10.85
C PRO A 236 -20.95 15.88 11.50
N GLU A 237 -20.52 14.81 12.14
CA GLU A 237 -19.20 14.72 12.80
C GLU A 237 -18.04 14.76 11.79
N LEU A 238 -18.22 14.13 10.64
CA LEU A 238 -17.22 14.21 9.55
C LEU A 238 -17.22 15.61 8.94
N ARG A 239 -18.39 16.23 8.76
CA ARG A 239 -18.50 17.61 8.27
C ARG A 239 -17.76 18.56 9.20
N ALA A 240 -18.02 18.49 10.49
CA ALA A 240 -17.35 19.30 11.49
C ALA A 240 -15.82 19.14 11.44
N ALA A 241 -15.32 17.91 11.31
CA ALA A 241 -13.89 17.65 11.19
C ALA A 241 -13.28 18.24 9.90
N ILE A 242 -14.01 18.17 8.77
CA ILE A 242 -13.57 18.75 7.50
C ILE A 242 -13.54 20.29 7.57
N ASP A 243 -14.55 20.88 8.18
CA ASP A 243 -14.71 22.35 8.20
C ASP A 243 -13.76 23.00 9.23
N ALA A 244 -13.47 22.34 10.34
CA ALA A 244 -12.52 22.82 11.34
C ALA A 244 -11.04 22.65 10.91
N THR A 245 -10.74 21.77 9.97
CA THR A 245 -9.34 21.51 9.58
C THR A 245 -8.93 22.39 8.41
N PRO A 246 -7.82 23.15 8.49
CA PRO A 246 -7.31 23.94 7.38
C PRO A 246 -6.90 23.01 6.22
N ILE A 247 -7.65 23.07 5.11
CA ILE A 247 -7.43 22.24 3.93
C ILE A 247 -7.15 23.18 2.76
N GLY A 248 -5.89 23.34 2.39
CA GLY A 248 -5.45 24.17 1.27
C GLY A 248 -5.20 23.40 -0.02
N HIS A 249 -5.76 22.17 -0.17
CA HIS A 249 -5.38 21.29 -1.26
C HIS A 249 -6.53 20.45 -1.82
N LEU A 250 -6.25 19.75 -2.97
CA LEU A 250 -7.19 18.83 -3.60
C LEU A 250 -7.54 17.63 -2.73
N THR A 251 -6.68 17.25 -1.77
CA THR A 251 -6.95 16.14 -0.82
C THR A 251 -7.10 16.67 0.60
N PHE A 252 -7.98 16.04 1.39
CA PHE A 252 -8.17 16.39 2.79
C PHE A 252 -6.90 16.23 3.62
N LEU A 253 -6.13 15.19 3.33
CA LEU A 253 -4.92 14.83 4.07
C LEU A 253 -3.69 15.13 3.24
N VAL A 254 -2.87 16.05 3.73
CA VAL A 254 -1.62 16.46 3.10
C VAL A 254 -0.45 16.39 4.08
N THR A 255 0.74 16.11 3.56
CA THR A 255 2.00 16.11 4.30
C THR A 255 2.32 17.50 4.85
N LYS A 256 3.39 17.62 5.63
CA LYS A 256 3.89 18.94 6.10
C LYS A 256 4.31 19.84 4.93
N THR A 257 4.69 19.26 3.78
CA THR A 257 5.08 19.99 2.56
C THR A 257 3.91 20.26 1.62
N GLY A 258 2.66 20.01 2.03
CA GLY A 258 1.46 20.25 1.22
C GLY A 258 1.17 19.21 0.14
N LYS A 259 1.93 18.11 0.04
CA LYS A 259 1.70 17.03 -0.93
C LYS A 259 0.69 16.01 -0.39
N SER A 260 -0.09 15.41 -1.28
CA SER A 260 -0.95 14.26 -0.91
C SER A 260 -0.10 13.10 -0.37
N TYR A 261 -0.63 12.40 0.64
CA TYR A 261 0.03 11.21 1.16
C TYR A 261 0.01 10.04 0.18
N GLY A 262 1.13 9.32 0.06
CA GLY A 262 1.10 7.92 -0.35
C GLY A 262 0.43 7.04 0.71
N ALA A 263 -0.18 5.92 0.32
CA ALA A 263 -0.87 5.05 1.29
C ALA A 263 0.06 4.50 2.38
N ASN A 264 1.33 4.26 2.07
CA ASN A 264 2.32 3.77 3.05
C ASN A 264 2.76 4.90 3.99
N ASP A 265 3.14 6.05 3.45
CA ASP A 265 3.57 7.23 4.21
C ASP A 265 2.46 7.68 5.18
N PHE A 266 1.20 7.61 4.72
CA PHE A 266 0.05 7.87 5.57
C PHE A 266 -0.05 6.88 6.74
N SER A 267 0.23 5.59 6.51
CA SER A 267 0.21 4.60 7.59
C SER A 267 1.27 4.87 8.64
N GLU A 268 2.46 5.30 8.23
CA GLU A 268 3.54 5.68 9.13
C GLU A 268 3.19 6.93 9.92
N GLN A 269 2.62 7.94 9.24
CA GLN A 269 2.17 9.15 9.92
C GLN A 269 1.02 8.88 10.89
N PHE A 270 0.05 8.05 10.50
CA PHE A 270 -1.05 7.67 11.38
C PHE A 270 -0.56 6.89 12.60
N ARG A 271 0.46 6.03 12.42
CA ARG A 271 1.10 5.35 13.55
C ARG A 271 1.73 6.36 14.53
N LYS A 272 2.44 7.39 14.02
CA LYS A 272 3.00 8.44 14.87
C LYS A 272 1.92 9.14 15.71
N TRP A 273 0.80 9.51 15.10
CA TRP A 273 -0.34 10.09 15.83
C TRP A 273 -0.90 9.16 16.91
N CYS A 274 -0.95 7.85 16.63
CA CYS A 274 -1.35 6.89 17.66
C CYS A 274 -0.29 6.79 18.79
N ASP A 275 1.00 6.85 18.46
CA ASP A 275 2.09 6.83 19.45
C ASP A 275 2.08 8.10 20.30
N ASP A 276 1.83 9.27 19.70
CA ASP A 276 1.66 10.55 20.39
C ASP A 276 0.51 10.48 21.41
N ALA A 277 -0.61 9.86 21.04
CA ALA A 277 -1.76 9.60 21.92
C ALA A 277 -1.56 8.38 22.84
N ARG A 278 -0.36 7.80 22.91
CA ARG A 278 0.00 6.62 23.72
C ARG A 278 -0.82 5.36 23.46
N LEU A 279 -1.45 5.28 22.31
CA LEU A 279 -2.27 4.12 21.94
C LEU A 279 -1.43 2.87 21.61
N PRO A 280 -1.93 1.68 21.93
CA PRO A 280 -1.22 0.42 21.66
C PRO A 280 -0.87 0.24 20.19
N ARG A 281 0.23 -0.46 19.90
CA ARG A 281 0.66 -0.75 18.51
C ARG A 281 -0.37 -1.50 17.67
N ARG A 282 -1.32 -2.20 18.30
CA ARG A 282 -2.44 -2.86 17.64
C ARG A 282 -3.42 -1.87 16.98
N CYS A 283 -3.47 -0.62 17.45
CA CYS A 283 -4.32 0.44 16.89
C CYS A 283 -3.75 0.88 15.54
N THR A 284 -4.36 0.43 14.46
CA THR A 284 -3.98 0.75 13.08
C THR A 284 -5.14 1.41 12.35
N PHE A 285 -4.86 2.14 11.27
CA PHE A 285 -5.93 2.77 10.47
C PHE A 285 -6.95 1.75 9.93
N HIS A 286 -6.52 0.52 9.62
CA HIS A 286 -7.46 -0.53 9.20
C HIS A 286 -8.42 -0.95 10.31
N GLY A 287 -7.99 -0.85 11.57
CA GLY A 287 -8.84 -1.09 12.73
C GLY A 287 -10.01 -0.11 12.87
N LEU A 288 -9.85 1.14 12.42
CA LEU A 288 -10.93 2.13 12.38
C LEU A 288 -12.04 1.73 11.41
N ARG A 289 -11.69 1.18 10.25
CA ARG A 289 -12.68 0.66 9.29
C ARG A 289 -13.52 -0.47 9.92
N LYS A 290 -12.89 -1.34 10.73
CA LYS A 290 -13.60 -2.37 11.49
C LYS A 290 -14.50 -1.76 12.57
N ALA A 291 -14.02 -0.76 13.28
CA ALA A 291 -14.80 -0.04 14.29
C ALA A 291 -16.01 0.69 13.68
N GLY A 292 -15.84 1.30 12.50
CA GLY A 292 -16.96 1.91 11.76
C GLY A 292 -18.04 0.89 11.38
N CYS A 293 -17.64 -0.29 10.86
CA CYS A 293 -18.59 -1.37 10.59
C CYS A 293 -19.29 -1.86 11.88
N ARG A 294 -18.55 -2.02 12.99
CA ARG A 294 -19.09 -2.40 14.29
C ARG A 294 -20.15 -1.41 14.76
N ARG A 295 -19.84 -0.10 14.74
CA ARG A 295 -20.77 0.96 15.14
C ARG A 295 -22.05 0.99 14.30
N LEU A 296 -21.94 0.77 12.98
CA LEU A 296 -23.11 0.66 12.11
C LEU A 296 -23.98 -0.56 12.50
N ALA A 297 -23.34 -1.72 12.79
CA ALA A 297 -24.06 -2.90 13.24
C ALA A 297 -24.74 -2.70 14.61
N GLU A 298 -24.07 -2.06 15.56
CA GLU A 298 -24.60 -1.71 16.90
C GLU A 298 -25.76 -0.71 16.78
N ALA A 299 -25.70 0.22 15.80
CA ALA A 299 -26.80 1.12 15.46
C ALA A 299 -27.99 0.44 14.78
N GLY A 300 -27.90 -0.89 14.52
CA GLY A 300 -29.01 -1.66 13.94
C GLY A 300 -28.97 -1.81 12.43
N CYS A 301 -27.96 -1.28 11.73
CA CYS A 301 -27.84 -1.44 10.28
C CYS A 301 -27.71 -2.92 9.91
N SER A 302 -28.38 -3.30 8.84
CA SER A 302 -28.28 -4.64 8.25
C SER A 302 -26.93 -4.86 7.57
N ALA A 303 -26.56 -6.12 7.36
CA ALA A 303 -25.34 -6.45 6.63
C ALA A 303 -25.31 -5.85 5.21
N ASN A 304 -26.46 -5.75 4.54
CA ASN A 304 -26.58 -5.12 3.23
C ASN A 304 -26.29 -3.61 3.27
N GLU A 305 -26.84 -2.89 4.25
CA GLU A 305 -26.59 -1.46 4.45
C GLU A 305 -25.11 -1.18 4.75
N ILE A 306 -24.50 -2.01 5.63
CA ILE A 306 -23.07 -1.90 5.93
C ILE A 306 -22.22 -2.23 4.70
N ALA A 307 -22.61 -3.22 3.89
CA ALA A 307 -21.94 -3.55 2.64
C ALA A 307 -22.05 -2.41 1.61
N ALA A 308 -23.22 -1.77 1.50
CA ALA A 308 -23.44 -0.59 0.65
C ALA A 308 -22.56 0.58 1.11
N TRP A 309 -22.49 0.85 2.43
CA TRP A 309 -21.66 1.91 2.99
C TRP A 309 -20.16 1.66 2.81
N SER A 310 -19.71 0.46 3.14
CA SER A 310 -18.29 0.12 3.19
C SER A 310 -17.70 -0.34 1.85
N GLY A 311 -18.55 -0.77 0.89
CA GLY A 311 -18.13 -1.41 -0.36
C GLY A 311 -17.52 -2.82 -0.15
N GLN A 312 -17.71 -3.42 1.02
CA GLN A 312 -17.27 -4.78 1.34
C GLN A 312 -18.23 -5.83 0.77
N SER A 313 -17.78 -7.09 0.71
CA SER A 313 -18.68 -8.21 0.46
C SER A 313 -19.48 -8.54 1.72
N LEU A 314 -20.68 -9.10 1.58
CA LEU A 314 -21.49 -9.54 2.72
C LEU A 314 -20.70 -10.47 3.65
N ARG A 315 -19.94 -11.41 3.10
CA ARG A 315 -19.07 -12.32 3.87
C ARG A 315 -18.03 -11.60 4.73
N GLU A 316 -17.51 -10.45 4.26
CA GLU A 316 -16.58 -9.63 5.06
C GLU A 316 -17.33 -8.86 6.14
N VAL A 317 -18.52 -8.32 5.84
CA VAL A 317 -19.36 -7.59 6.77
C VAL A 317 -19.81 -8.51 7.90
N GLU A 318 -20.36 -9.68 7.59
CA GLU A 318 -20.82 -10.68 8.58
C GLU A 318 -19.73 -11.02 9.62
N ARG A 319 -18.46 -11.01 9.20
CA ARG A 319 -17.35 -11.26 10.13
C ARG A 319 -17.23 -10.18 11.21
N TYR A 320 -17.63 -8.94 10.90
CA TYR A 320 -17.55 -7.80 11.84
C TYR A 320 -18.84 -7.58 12.60
N THR A 321 -19.98 -7.99 12.03
CA THR A 321 -21.30 -7.77 12.62
C THR A 321 -21.80 -8.94 13.45
N ARG A 322 -21.18 -10.13 13.28
CA ARG A 322 -21.67 -11.38 13.90
C ARG A 322 -21.99 -11.26 15.38
N ALA A 323 -21.11 -10.63 16.18
CA ALA A 323 -21.33 -10.50 17.62
C ALA A 323 -22.47 -9.49 17.93
N ALA A 324 -22.51 -8.35 17.23
CA ALA A 324 -23.55 -7.35 17.37
C ALA A 324 -24.92 -7.89 16.91
N ASP A 325 -24.94 -8.60 15.78
CA ASP A 325 -26.14 -9.23 15.25
C ASP A 325 -26.67 -10.31 16.19
N GLN A 326 -25.81 -11.15 16.77
CA GLN A 326 -26.23 -12.17 17.73
C GLN A 326 -26.92 -11.56 18.94
N ALA A 327 -26.30 -10.55 19.59
CA ALA A 327 -26.84 -9.88 20.76
C ALA A 327 -28.15 -9.14 20.46
N ARG A 328 -28.25 -8.50 19.28
CA ARG A 328 -29.47 -7.83 18.81
C ARG A 328 -30.61 -8.83 18.56
N LEU A 329 -30.33 -9.90 17.83
CA LEU A 329 -31.30 -10.95 17.53
C LEU A 329 -31.81 -11.61 18.80
N ALA A 330 -30.94 -11.87 19.77
CA ALA A 330 -31.33 -12.42 21.06
C ALA A 330 -32.26 -11.47 21.84
N ARG A 331 -31.95 -10.17 21.88
CA ARG A 331 -32.82 -9.15 22.50
C ARG A 331 -34.16 -9.04 21.78
N ASN A 332 -34.16 -9.03 20.46
CA ASN A 332 -35.41 -9.00 19.68
C ASN A 332 -36.26 -10.26 19.87
N ALA A 333 -35.62 -11.42 19.95
CA ALA A 333 -36.33 -12.68 20.25
C ALA A 333 -36.98 -12.65 21.64
N LEU A 334 -36.26 -12.14 22.65
CA LEU A 334 -36.81 -11.98 24.00
C LEU A 334 -38.00 -11.01 24.02
N ALA A 335 -37.88 -9.87 23.34
CA ALA A 335 -38.96 -8.90 23.24
C ALA A 335 -40.22 -9.50 22.59
N ARG A 336 -40.09 -10.26 21.52
CA ARG A 336 -41.21 -10.97 20.86
C ARG A 336 -41.82 -12.02 21.78
N ALA A 337 -40.99 -12.81 22.46
CA ALA A 337 -41.48 -13.81 23.41
C ALA A 337 -42.26 -13.19 24.58
N ALA A 338 -41.85 -12.00 25.03
CA ALA A 338 -42.55 -11.24 26.08
C ALA A 338 -43.90 -10.69 25.57
N MET A 339 -44.02 -10.31 24.29
CA MET A 339 -45.27 -9.82 23.70
C MET A 339 -46.32 -10.96 23.58
N VAL A 340 -45.91 -12.17 23.22
CA VAL A 340 -46.79 -13.32 23.09
C VAL A 340 -47.44 -13.68 24.45
N LYS A 341 -46.71 -13.54 25.57
CA LYS A 341 -47.23 -13.75 26.92
C LYS A 341 -48.25 -12.68 27.35
N LYS A 342 -48.14 -11.45 26.85
CA LYS A 342 -49.09 -10.36 27.17
C LYS A 342 -50.37 -10.41 26.35
N GLY A 343 -50.38 -11.09 25.20
CA GLY A 343 -51.56 -11.24 24.35
C GLY A 343 -52.37 -12.51 24.67
N ALA A 344 -51.89 -13.37 25.58
CA ALA A 344 -52.55 -14.60 26.01
C ALA A 344 -53.16 -14.52 27.43
N ALA A 345 -53.10 -13.35 28.05
CA ALA A 345 -53.77 -13.00 29.32
C ALA A 345 -54.83 -11.93 29.04
#